data_e552d380585ac4b0ff2f033b4309a4b4
#
_entry.id   e552d380585ac4b0ff2f033b4309a4b4
#
_cell.length_a   1.000
_cell.length_b   1.000
_cell.length_c   1.000
_cell.angle_alpha   90.00
_cell.angle_beta   90.00
_cell.angle_gamma   90.00
#
_symmetry.space_group_name_H-M   'P 1'
#
loop_
_entity.id
_entity.type
_entity.pdbx_description
1 polymer ?
#
loop_
_entity_poly.entity_id
_entity_poly.type
_entity_poly.pdbx_seq_one_letter_code
_entity_poly.pdbx_strand_id
1 'polypeptide(L)'
;MGKFDSFSKKVNLKEMEGQMAAAADQNGSGDYPEVPTGKYHVQLSKMEVGECSQNAKTPGAPLLKVDFKILPSEKFGNNFKNSHLFMNKVLYTDRNDDKWNMGKLMKNVIGWLDTLAPSEDIGEIQFEDYDQFADLILDIAEDVSSLEYDITYDPDGFNSIQIDEVYE
;
A
#
# COMPACT_ATOMS: atom_id res chain seq x y z
N MET A 1 13.32 18.45 -18.81
CA MET A 1 11.89 18.58 -18.89
C MET A 1 11.26 17.29 -19.34
N GLY A 2 10.30 16.82 -18.57
CA GLY A 2 9.65 15.57 -18.90
C GLY A 2 8.72 15.68 -20.09
N LYS A 3 8.64 14.61 -20.85
CA LYS A 3 7.77 14.48 -22.02
C LYS A 3 6.30 14.80 -21.71
N PHE A 4 5.89 14.67 -20.45
CA PHE A 4 4.50 14.90 -20.02
C PHE A 4 4.28 16.22 -19.30
N ASP A 5 5.28 17.08 -19.21
CA ASP A 5 5.16 18.35 -18.49
C ASP A 5 4.06 19.24 -19.04
N SER A 6 3.93 19.26 -20.36
CA SER A 6 2.86 20.06 -21.00
C SER A 6 1.47 19.53 -20.63
N PHE A 7 1.33 18.23 -20.46
CA PHE A 7 0.09 17.62 -20.02
C PHE A 7 -0.17 17.92 -18.55
N SER A 8 0.86 17.85 -17.73
CA SER A 8 0.74 18.14 -16.30
C SER A 8 0.32 19.59 -16.07
N LYS A 9 0.72 20.51 -16.96
CA LYS A 9 0.33 21.91 -16.89
C LYS A 9 -1.10 22.17 -17.37
N LYS A 10 -1.55 21.41 -18.36
CA LYS A 10 -2.89 21.58 -18.95
C LYS A 10 -3.96 20.85 -18.18
N VAL A 11 -3.59 19.73 -17.60
CA VAL A 11 -4.50 18.84 -16.89
C VAL A 11 -3.94 18.60 -15.53
N ASN A 12 -4.73 18.86 -14.51
CA ASN A 12 -4.38 18.39 -13.18
C ASN A 12 -4.62 16.88 -13.17
N LEU A 13 -3.55 16.11 -13.36
CA LEU A 13 -3.63 14.66 -13.46
C LEU A 13 -4.26 14.03 -12.23
N LYS A 14 -3.98 14.58 -11.07
CA LYS A 14 -4.56 14.08 -9.83
C LYS A 14 -6.06 14.33 -9.77
N GLU A 15 -6.49 15.50 -10.20
CA GLU A 15 -7.90 15.83 -10.30
C GLU A 15 -8.59 14.95 -11.33
N MET A 16 -7.94 14.72 -12.46
CA MET A 16 -8.44 13.81 -13.48
C MET A 16 -8.58 12.38 -12.95
N GLU A 17 -7.60 11.89 -12.22
CA GLU A 17 -7.68 10.59 -11.59
C GLU A 17 -8.85 10.50 -10.62
N GLY A 18 -9.04 11.53 -9.82
CA GLY A 18 -10.19 11.63 -8.91
C GLY A 18 -11.51 11.64 -9.66
N GLN A 19 -11.58 12.38 -10.75
CA GLN A 19 -12.77 12.43 -11.59
C GLN A 19 -13.02 11.09 -12.27
N MET A 20 -11.99 10.41 -12.73
CA MET A 20 -12.12 9.08 -13.32
C MET A 20 -12.61 8.07 -12.30
N ALA A 21 -12.08 8.10 -11.10
CA ALA A 21 -12.52 7.23 -10.02
C ALA A 21 -13.97 7.51 -9.65
N ALA A 22 -14.34 8.77 -9.52
CA ALA A 22 -15.72 9.17 -9.23
C ALA A 22 -16.68 8.79 -10.36
N ALA A 23 -16.24 8.95 -11.61
CA ALA A 23 -17.02 8.57 -12.77
C ALA A 23 -17.22 7.05 -12.83
N ALA A 24 -16.18 6.29 -12.50
CA ALA A 24 -16.27 4.84 -12.41
C ALA A 24 -17.29 4.42 -11.37
N ASP A 25 -17.28 5.04 -10.20
CA ASP A 25 -18.24 4.76 -9.15
C ASP A 25 -19.66 5.16 -9.55
N GLN A 26 -19.82 6.30 -10.22
CA GLN A 26 -21.13 6.79 -10.62
C GLN A 26 -21.74 6.05 -11.79
N ASN A 27 -20.93 5.49 -12.65
CA ASN A 27 -21.40 4.84 -13.86
C ASN A 27 -21.76 3.37 -13.66
N GLY A 28 -21.88 2.95 -12.42
CA GLY A 28 -22.22 1.56 -12.16
C GLY A 28 -21.17 0.59 -12.65
N SER A 29 -20.15 1.06 -13.31
CA SER A 29 -18.94 0.32 -13.30
C SER A 29 -18.55 0.10 -11.85
N GLY A 30 -19.40 0.55 -10.96
CA GLY A 30 -19.60 0.15 -9.60
C GLY A 30 -19.41 -1.32 -9.36
N ASP A 31 -18.74 -1.93 -10.27
CA ASP A 31 -18.06 -3.17 -10.21
C ASP A 31 -17.12 -3.23 -9.00
N TYR A 32 -16.67 -2.08 -8.51
CA TYR A 32 -15.78 -1.98 -7.36
C TYR A 32 -16.40 -1.10 -6.28
N PRO A 33 -17.35 -1.65 -5.51
CA PRO A 33 -17.90 -0.90 -4.39
C PRO A 33 -16.79 -0.53 -3.43
N GLU A 34 -16.93 0.62 -2.81
CA GLU A 34 -16.01 1.03 -1.75
C GLU A 34 -16.03 -0.01 -0.64
N VAL A 35 -14.86 -0.52 -0.28
CA VAL A 35 -14.76 -1.53 0.76
C VAL A 35 -14.80 -0.85 2.12
N PRO A 36 -15.77 -1.20 2.98
CA PRO A 36 -15.86 -0.58 4.29
C PRO A 36 -14.81 -1.09 5.26
N THR A 37 -14.59 -0.32 6.31
CA THR A 37 -13.76 -0.75 7.45
C THR A 37 -14.27 -2.10 7.95
N GLY A 38 -13.35 -3.03 8.18
CA GLY A 38 -13.70 -4.36 8.67
C GLY A 38 -12.57 -5.35 8.49
N LYS A 39 -12.91 -6.62 8.65
CA LYS A 39 -11.96 -7.73 8.53
C LYS A 39 -12.20 -8.48 7.24
N TYR A 40 -11.10 -8.85 6.59
CA TYR A 40 -11.14 -9.53 5.30
C TYR A 40 -10.07 -10.60 5.21
N HIS A 41 -10.33 -11.59 4.39
CA HIS A 41 -9.35 -12.61 4.01
C HIS A 41 -8.77 -12.22 2.66
N VAL A 42 -7.46 -12.09 2.58
CA VAL A 42 -6.81 -11.48 1.42
C VAL A 42 -5.55 -12.23 1.01
N GLN A 43 -5.11 -11.95 -0.20
CA GLN A 43 -3.82 -12.40 -0.71
C GLN A 43 -3.10 -11.19 -1.32
N LEU A 44 -1.79 -11.13 -1.14
CA LEU A 44 -1.01 -10.04 -1.72
C LEU A 44 -1.06 -10.15 -3.24
N SER A 45 -1.52 -9.10 -3.88
CA SER A 45 -1.57 -8.99 -5.34
C SER A 45 -0.31 -8.33 -5.87
N LYS A 46 0.13 -7.25 -5.22
CA LYS A 46 1.32 -6.51 -5.64
C LYS A 46 1.88 -5.71 -4.47
N MET A 47 3.17 -5.62 -4.40
CA MET A 47 3.86 -4.73 -3.46
C MET A 47 5.13 -4.21 -4.12
N GLU A 48 5.29 -2.90 -4.13
CA GLU A 48 6.45 -2.26 -4.75
C GLU A 48 6.74 -0.91 -4.12
N VAL A 49 7.92 -0.38 -4.37
CA VAL A 49 8.26 1.00 -4.02
C VAL A 49 8.19 1.83 -5.30
N GLY A 50 7.31 2.81 -5.29
CA GLY A 50 7.19 3.79 -6.35
C GLY A 50 7.58 5.18 -5.84
N GLU A 51 7.07 6.19 -6.50
CA GLU A 51 7.33 7.58 -6.15
C GLU A 51 6.02 8.31 -5.85
N CYS A 52 6.07 9.22 -4.89
CA CYS A 52 4.96 10.13 -4.65
C CYS A 52 4.71 11.00 -5.87
N SER A 53 3.45 11.33 -6.13
CA SER A 53 3.09 12.21 -7.23
C SER A 53 3.65 13.61 -7.03
N GLN A 54 3.72 14.39 -8.10
CA GLN A 54 4.19 15.77 -8.04
C GLN A 54 3.28 16.66 -7.20
N ASN A 55 2.04 16.25 -7.00
CA ASN A 55 1.08 16.99 -6.18
C ASN A 55 1.09 16.54 -4.70
N ALA A 56 1.90 15.56 -4.36
CA ALA A 56 2.04 15.12 -2.98
C ALA A 56 2.80 16.14 -2.14
N LYS A 57 2.68 16.01 -0.84
CA LYS A 57 3.41 16.86 0.11
C LYS A 57 4.92 16.75 -0.08
N THR A 58 5.40 15.58 -0.43
CA THR A 58 6.82 15.31 -0.71
C THR A 58 6.96 14.69 -2.09
N PRO A 59 6.91 15.50 -3.17
CA PRO A 59 6.97 14.98 -4.53
C PRO A 59 8.24 14.17 -4.78
N GLY A 60 8.09 13.04 -5.46
CA GLY A 60 9.23 12.18 -5.81
C GLY A 60 9.75 11.34 -4.66
N ALA A 61 9.20 11.48 -3.45
CA ALA A 61 9.64 10.66 -2.32
C ALA A 61 9.28 9.19 -2.54
N PRO A 62 10.09 8.26 -2.01
CA PRO A 62 9.76 6.84 -2.12
C PRO A 62 8.42 6.53 -1.45
N LEU A 63 7.62 5.72 -2.12
CA LEU A 63 6.28 5.36 -1.68
C LEU A 63 6.12 3.85 -1.73
N LEU A 64 5.88 3.24 -0.58
CA LEU A 64 5.53 1.82 -0.51
C LEU A 64 4.07 1.67 -0.93
N LYS A 65 3.84 0.91 -1.99
CA LYS A 65 2.50 0.62 -2.52
C LYS A 65 2.18 -0.85 -2.29
N VAL A 66 1.07 -1.09 -1.60
CA VAL A 66 0.62 -2.45 -1.28
C VAL A 66 -0.79 -2.64 -1.82
N ASP A 67 -0.99 -3.73 -2.54
CA ASP A 67 -2.27 -4.10 -3.13
C ASP A 67 -2.62 -5.53 -2.70
N PHE A 68 -3.72 -5.68 -1.98
CA PHE A 68 -4.27 -6.97 -1.61
C PHE A 68 -5.57 -7.22 -2.35
N LYS A 69 -5.76 -8.46 -2.77
CA LYS A 69 -7.01 -8.93 -3.34
C LYS A 69 -7.83 -9.64 -2.27
N ILE A 70 -9.09 -9.27 -2.14
CA ILE A 70 -10.00 -9.90 -1.20
C ILE A 70 -10.45 -11.25 -1.78
N LEU A 71 -10.31 -12.29 -0.98
CA LEU A 71 -10.68 -13.65 -1.33
C LEU A 71 -12.01 -14.04 -0.68
N PRO A 72 -12.75 -15.00 -1.26
CA PRO A 72 -13.91 -15.57 -0.59
C PRO A 72 -13.52 -16.17 0.75
N SER A 73 -14.36 -15.98 1.76
CA SER A 73 -14.07 -16.47 3.10
C SER A 73 -15.36 -16.91 3.79
N GLU A 74 -15.36 -18.09 4.36
CA GLU A 74 -16.46 -18.53 5.22
C GLU A 74 -16.55 -17.69 6.48
N LYS A 75 -15.39 -17.20 6.95
CA LYS A 75 -15.27 -16.45 8.19
C LYS A 75 -15.77 -15.00 8.05
N PHE A 76 -15.45 -14.36 6.92
CA PHE A 76 -15.75 -12.93 6.70
C PHE A 76 -16.75 -12.67 5.58
N GLY A 77 -17.22 -13.72 4.90
CA GLY A 77 -18.19 -13.59 3.81
C GLY A 77 -17.55 -13.33 2.46
N ASN A 78 -18.39 -13.14 1.46
CA ASN A 78 -17.96 -13.03 0.06
C ASN A 78 -18.37 -11.72 -0.60
N ASN A 79 -18.85 -10.73 0.18
CA ASN A 79 -19.44 -9.53 -0.40
C ASN A 79 -18.48 -8.68 -1.23
N PHE A 80 -17.20 -8.74 -0.90
CA PHE A 80 -16.18 -7.94 -1.56
C PHE A 80 -15.10 -8.77 -2.24
N LYS A 81 -15.41 -10.05 -2.49
CA LYS A 81 -14.44 -10.94 -3.19
C LYS A 81 -14.00 -10.31 -4.51
N ASN A 82 -12.72 -10.46 -4.83
CA ASN A 82 -12.09 -9.90 -6.03
C ASN A 82 -11.92 -8.39 -6.01
N SER A 83 -12.39 -7.69 -4.99
CA SER A 83 -12.05 -6.29 -4.77
C SER A 83 -10.62 -6.17 -4.23
N HIS A 84 -10.02 -5.01 -4.43
CA HIS A 84 -8.66 -4.76 -3.97
C HIS A 84 -8.64 -3.76 -2.83
N LEU A 85 -7.71 -3.97 -1.90
CA LEU A 85 -7.42 -3.04 -0.82
C LEU A 85 -6.02 -2.48 -1.05
N PHE A 86 -5.88 -1.18 -0.93
CA PHE A 86 -4.61 -0.50 -1.17
C PHE A 86 -4.11 0.17 0.10
N MET A 87 -2.82 0.05 0.35
CA MET A 87 -2.15 0.79 1.41
C MET A 87 -0.89 1.42 0.83
N ASN A 88 -0.77 2.73 0.98
CA ASN A 88 0.39 3.46 0.51
C ASN A 88 1.06 4.12 1.72
N LYS A 89 2.37 3.97 1.82
CA LYS A 89 3.16 4.58 2.89
C LYS A 89 4.32 5.37 2.30
N VAL A 90 4.36 6.66 2.60
CA VAL A 90 5.50 7.49 2.22
C VAL A 90 6.69 7.08 3.09
N LEU A 91 7.81 6.78 2.45
CA LEU A 91 9.00 6.28 3.13
C LEU A 91 9.99 7.42 3.46
N TYR A 92 9.46 8.61 3.67
CA TYR A 92 10.26 9.77 3.99
C TYR A 92 9.48 10.71 4.90
N THR A 93 10.19 11.31 5.84
CA THR A 93 9.67 12.41 6.65
C THR A 93 10.79 13.40 6.91
N ASP A 94 10.48 14.69 6.87
CA ASP A 94 11.39 15.75 7.25
C ASP A 94 11.31 16.05 8.76
N ARG A 95 10.37 15.43 9.47
CA ARG A 95 10.29 15.54 10.92
C ARG A 95 11.51 14.90 11.57
N ASN A 96 12.03 15.56 12.57
CA ASN A 96 13.18 15.07 13.31
C ASN A 96 13.02 15.48 14.78
N ASP A 97 11.97 14.95 15.41
CA ASP A 97 11.66 15.20 16.81
C ASP A 97 11.45 13.86 17.55
N ASP A 98 11.26 13.94 18.86
CA ASP A 98 11.10 12.75 19.69
C ASP A 98 9.81 11.99 19.41
N LYS A 99 8.82 12.66 18.82
CA LYS A 99 7.53 12.04 18.51
C LYS A 99 7.55 11.34 17.16
N TRP A 100 8.26 11.89 16.18
CA TRP A 100 8.34 11.32 14.85
C TRP A 100 9.63 11.70 14.14
N ASN A 101 10.25 10.75 13.50
CA ASN A 101 11.47 10.92 12.71
C ASN A 101 11.63 9.74 11.75
N MET A 102 12.67 9.77 10.92
CA MET A 102 12.91 8.68 9.95
C MET A 102 13.09 7.32 10.61
N GLY A 103 13.74 7.27 11.76
CA GLY A 103 13.93 6.00 12.46
C GLY A 103 12.61 5.38 12.89
N LYS A 104 11.70 6.17 13.41
CA LYS A 104 10.38 5.70 13.82
C LYS A 104 9.52 5.30 12.62
N LEU A 105 9.60 6.08 11.54
CA LEU A 105 8.90 5.75 10.30
C LEU A 105 9.36 4.39 9.77
N MET A 106 10.66 4.19 9.63
CA MET A 106 11.19 2.94 9.09
C MET A 106 10.96 1.77 10.02
N LYS A 107 11.01 1.99 11.32
CA LYS A 107 10.67 0.96 12.29
C LYS A 107 9.21 0.51 12.15
N ASN A 108 8.29 1.45 11.92
CA ASN A 108 6.89 1.13 11.66
C ASN A 108 6.74 0.30 10.38
N VAL A 109 7.38 0.72 9.30
CA VAL A 109 7.32 0.02 8.01
C VAL A 109 7.90 -1.38 8.12
N ILE A 110 9.07 -1.51 8.70
CA ILE A 110 9.74 -2.81 8.88
C ILE A 110 8.93 -3.71 9.80
N GLY A 111 8.35 -3.17 10.86
CA GLY A 111 7.46 -3.93 11.74
C GLY A 111 6.23 -4.46 11.02
N TRP A 112 5.64 -3.66 10.14
CA TRP A 112 4.52 -4.10 9.32
C TRP A 112 4.94 -5.22 8.35
N LEU A 113 6.08 -5.07 7.69
CA LEU A 113 6.63 -6.09 6.80
C LEU A 113 6.92 -7.39 7.54
N ASP A 114 7.35 -7.30 8.79
CA ASP A 114 7.57 -8.48 9.62
C ASP A 114 6.25 -9.24 9.89
N THR A 115 5.14 -8.53 10.03
CA THR A 115 3.84 -9.18 10.15
C THR A 115 3.39 -9.82 8.84
N LEU A 116 3.78 -9.26 7.71
CA LEU A 116 3.46 -9.80 6.39
C LEU A 116 4.29 -11.06 6.07
N ALA A 117 5.54 -11.07 6.45
CA ALA A 117 6.47 -12.15 6.15
C ALA A 117 7.21 -12.61 7.42
N PRO A 118 6.49 -13.25 8.36
CA PRO A 118 7.09 -13.60 9.67
C PRO A 118 8.19 -14.65 9.58
N SER A 119 8.28 -15.42 8.51
CA SER A 119 9.36 -16.38 8.30
C SER A 119 10.64 -15.74 7.78
N GLU A 120 10.60 -14.47 7.39
CA GLU A 120 11.77 -13.70 6.96
C GLU A 120 12.30 -12.90 8.14
N ASP A 121 13.62 -12.76 8.24
CA ASP A 121 14.23 -11.97 9.32
C ASP A 121 14.26 -10.49 8.96
N ILE A 122 13.10 -9.93 8.69
CA ILE A 122 12.96 -8.57 8.15
C ILE A 122 13.48 -7.51 9.13
N GLY A 123 13.25 -7.72 10.43
CA GLY A 123 13.72 -6.78 11.45
C GLY A 123 15.24 -6.68 11.53
N GLU A 124 15.96 -7.65 10.99
CA GLU A 124 17.43 -7.69 10.97
C GLU A 124 18.01 -7.25 9.62
N ILE A 125 17.15 -7.06 8.60
CA ILE A 125 17.59 -6.66 7.28
C ILE A 125 18.05 -5.22 7.29
N GLN A 126 19.22 -4.98 6.74
CA GLN A 126 19.77 -3.64 6.57
C GLN A 126 19.82 -3.30 5.08
N PHE A 127 19.61 -2.03 4.80
CA PHE A 127 19.73 -1.50 3.44
C PHE A 127 20.48 -0.16 3.49
N GLU A 128 21.22 0.13 2.43
CA GLU A 128 22.03 1.34 2.36
C GLU A 128 21.29 2.49 1.68
N ASP A 129 20.35 2.17 0.79
CA ASP A 129 19.58 3.16 0.05
C ASP A 129 18.20 2.63 -0.31
N TYR A 130 17.37 3.50 -0.87
CA TYR A 130 16.01 3.13 -1.24
C TYR A 130 15.95 2.16 -2.42
N ASP A 131 16.96 2.14 -3.28
CA ASP A 131 16.99 1.17 -4.38
C ASP A 131 17.16 -0.25 -3.84
N GLN A 132 18.02 -0.44 -2.87
CA GLN A 132 18.13 -1.71 -2.16
C GLN A 132 16.84 -2.08 -1.44
N PHE A 133 16.21 -1.11 -0.80
CA PHE A 133 14.95 -1.35 -0.13
C PHE A 133 13.85 -1.73 -1.12
N ALA A 134 13.80 -1.09 -2.28
CA ALA A 134 12.84 -1.42 -3.33
C ALA A 134 13.03 -2.86 -3.83
N ASP A 135 14.27 -3.28 -4.03
CA ASP A 135 14.58 -4.65 -4.44
C ASP A 135 14.16 -5.65 -3.36
N LEU A 136 14.40 -5.32 -2.10
CA LEU A 136 13.97 -6.14 -0.98
C LEU A 136 12.45 -6.28 -0.93
N ILE A 137 11.72 -5.21 -1.18
CA ILE A 137 10.26 -5.24 -1.20
C ILE A 137 9.75 -6.17 -2.31
N LEU A 138 10.37 -6.14 -3.48
CA LEU A 138 9.99 -7.05 -4.58
C LEU A 138 10.27 -8.51 -4.22
N ASP A 139 11.39 -8.77 -3.58
CA ASP A 139 11.74 -10.12 -3.13
C ASP A 139 10.75 -10.64 -2.09
N ILE A 140 10.38 -9.81 -1.13
CA ILE A 140 9.38 -10.17 -0.11
C ILE A 140 8.04 -10.45 -0.78
N ALA A 141 7.62 -9.60 -1.72
CA ALA A 141 6.36 -9.76 -2.43
C ALA A 141 6.31 -11.11 -3.16
N GLU A 142 7.41 -11.50 -3.79
CA GLU A 142 7.50 -12.80 -4.45
C GLU A 142 7.42 -13.95 -3.46
N ASP A 143 8.14 -13.83 -2.35
CA ASP A 143 8.20 -14.90 -1.33
C ASP A 143 6.84 -15.13 -0.66
N VAL A 144 6.03 -14.10 -0.50
CA VAL A 144 4.73 -14.22 0.17
C VAL A 144 3.54 -14.30 -0.80
N SER A 145 3.80 -14.38 -2.10
CA SER A 145 2.75 -14.34 -3.12
C SER A 145 1.73 -15.48 -3.00
N SER A 146 2.12 -16.60 -2.41
CA SER A 146 1.25 -17.75 -2.20
C SER A 146 0.54 -17.76 -0.85
N LEU A 147 0.88 -16.83 0.03
CA LEU A 147 0.30 -16.80 1.37
C LEU A 147 -1.05 -16.09 1.35
N GLU A 148 -1.90 -16.46 2.31
CA GLU A 148 -3.18 -15.78 2.54
C GLU A 148 -3.18 -15.17 3.92
N TYR A 149 -3.97 -14.12 4.11
CA TYR A 149 -3.96 -13.36 5.37
C TYR A 149 -5.37 -13.02 5.80
N ASP A 150 -5.58 -13.01 7.11
CA ASP A 150 -6.69 -12.29 7.70
C ASP A 150 -6.17 -10.91 8.08
N ILE A 151 -6.87 -9.87 7.67
CA ILE A 151 -6.46 -8.49 7.93
C ILE A 151 -7.62 -7.67 8.51
N THR A 152 -7.25 -6.58 9.14
CA THR A 152 -8.18 -5.51 9.49
C THR A 152 -7.90 -4.33 8.57
N TYR A 153 -8.94 -3.86 7.90
CA TYR A 153 -8.87 -2.71 7.01
C TYR A 153 -9.54 -1.51 7.66
N ASP A 154 -8.80 -0.42 7.78
CA ASP A 154 -9.30 0.86 8.27
C ASP A 154 -8.58 1.97 7.51
N PRO A 155 -9.24 2.57 6.49
CA PRO A 155 -8.60 3.60 5.66
C PRO A 155 -8.22 4.86 6.43
N ASP A 156 -8.82 5.08 7.61
CA ASP A 156 -8.50 6.21 8.47
C ASP A 156 -7.41 5.89 9.50
N GLY A 157 -6.98 4.64 9.58
CA GLY A 157 -5.93 4.22 10.50
C GLY A 157 -4.54 4.61 10.03
N PHE A 158 -3.59 4.63 10.95
CA PHE A 158 -2.19 4.92 10.64
C PHE A 158 -1.63 3.92 9.63
N ASN A 159 -1.89 2.63 9.84
CA ASN A 159 -1.72 1.61 8.82
C ASN A 159 -3.11 1.18 8.39
N SER A 160 -3.49 1.47 7.17
CA SER A 160 -4.85 1.18 6.69
C SER A 160 -5.12 -0.32 6.61
N ILE A 161 -4.09 -1.14 6.49
CA ILE A 161 -4.19 -2.59 6.50
C ILE A 161 -3.30 -3.12 7.61
N GLN A 162 -3.90 -3.88 8.52
CA GLN A 162 -3.19 -4.53 9.61
C GLN A 162 -3.28 -6.04 9.41
N ILE A 163 -2.16 -6.73 9.45
CA ILE A 163 -2.10 -8.19 9.31
C ILE A 163 -2.43 -8.81 10.68
N ASP A 164 -3.50 -9.57 10.74
CA ASP A 164 -3.94 -10.23 11.97
C ASP A 164 -3.50 -11.68 12.03
N GLU A 165 -3.50 -12.38 10.90
CA GLU A 165 -3.13 -13.80 10.83
C GLU A 165 -2.57 -14.14 9.45
N VAL A 166 -1.60 -15.04 9.42
CA VAL A 166 -0.94 -15.50 8.19
C VAL A 166 -1.23 -16.98 8.01
N TYR A 167 -1.65 -17.37 6.82
CA TYR A 167 -1.90 -18.77 6.44
C TYR A 167 -0.89 -19.20 5.38
N GLU A 168 -0.14 -20.21 5.69
CA GLU A 168 0.83 -20.79 4.77
C GLU A 168 0.27 -21.97 3.97
#